data_425bbbb9c5df3defb0929ca53f5fae37
#
_entry.id   425bbbb9c5df3defb0929ca53f5fae37
#
_cell.length_a   1.000
_cell.length_b   1.000
_cell.length_c   1.000
_cell.angle_alpha   90.00
_cell.angle_beta   90.00
_cell.angle_gamma   90.00
#
_symmetry.space_group_name_H-M   'P 1'
#
loop_
_entity.id
_entity.type
_entity.pdbx_description
1 polymer ?
#
loop_
_entity_poly.entity_id
_entity_poly.type
_entity_poly.pdbx_seq_one_letter_code
_entity_poly.pdbx_strand_id
1 'polypeptide(L)'
;MSEHVEPVRLLEPRVDVSSPFGRLALTHTLSLAGDALVAMSLAGSLFFNVDPSEARWKIALYLLFTMAPFAVVGPLIGPAMDRAKGGHRAVLVGSAVGRAVVAFLMIATVSGDSLLLFPEAFVMLVLAKTYQVAKAAIVPTVVDSDAALVEANSKLQLLSGLAGVAA
;
A
#
# COMPACT_ATOMS: atom_id res chain seq x y z
N MET A 1 2.04 -47.65 -15.01
CA MET A 1 2.87 -46.46 -14.71
C MET A 1 1.94 -45.43 -14.12
N SER A 2 1.68 -45.55 -12.82
CA SER A 2 0.73 -44.69 -12.09
C SER A 2 1.47 -43.43 -11.68
N GLU A 3 1.16 -42.35 -12.36
CA GLU A 3 1.60 -41.02 -12.05
C GLU A 3 0.99 -40.64 -10.68
N HIS A 4 1.79 -40.68 -9.64
CA HIS A 4 1.42 -40.13 -8.33
C HIS A 4 1.33 -38.61 -8.51
N VAL A 5 0.11 -38.15 -8.80
CA VAL A 5 -0.24 -36.74 -8.64
C VAL A 5 -0.17 -36.46 -7.12
N GLU A 6 0.92 -35.87 -6.65
CA GLU A 6 0.95 -35.33 -5.28
C GLU A 6 -0.24 -34.40 -5.13
N PRO A 7 -1.05 -34.56 -4.06
CA PRO A 7 -2.13 -33.63 -3.81
C PRO A 7 -1.51 -32.24 -3.69
N VAL A 8 -1.93 -31.34 -4.59
CA VAL A 8 -1.63 -29.91 -4.49
C VAL A 8 -1.87 -29.52 -3.03
N ARG A 9 -0.82 -29.22 -2.29
CA ARG A 9 -0.94 -28.66 -0.94
C ARG A 9 -1.62 -27.33 -1.09
N LEU A 10 -2.96 -27.40 -1.08
CA LEU A 10 -3.82 -26.24 -1.14
C LEU A 10 -3.48 -25.34 0.04
N LEU A 11 -2.66 -24.30 -0.27
CA LEU A 11 -2.59 -23.03 0.43
C LEU A 11 -2.81 -23.11 1.95
N GLU A 12 -1.90 -23.75 2.67
CA GLU A 12 -1.79 -23.41 4.08
C GLU A 12 -1.24 -21.98 4.15
N PRO A 13 -1.99 -21.03 4.72
CA PRO A 13 -1.55 -19.62 4.81
C PRO A 13 -0.51 -19.43 5.93
N ARG A 14 0.25 -20.48 6.26
CA ARG A 14 1.36 -20.39 7.21
C ARG A 14 2.51 -19.64 6.56
N VAL A 15 2.49 -18.33 6.74
CA VAL A 15 3.63 -17.47 6.42
C VAL A 15 4.59 -17.55 7.59
N ASP A 16 5.74 -18.19 7.39
CA ASP A 16 6.81 -18.19 8.39
C ASP A 16 7.38 -16.76 8.51
N VAL A 17 6.98 -16.05 9.57
CA VAL A 17 7.36 -14.66 9.83
C VAL A 17 8.87 -14.50 10.07
N SER A 18 9.60 -15.59 10.35
CA SER A 18 11.06 -15.57 10.50
C SER A 18 11.78 -15.45 9.14
N SER A 19 11.14 -15.91 8.07
CA SER A 19 11.68 -15.85 6.72
C SER A 19 11.69 -14.43 6.13
N PRO A 20 12.59 -14.11 5.19
CA PRO A 20 12.58 -12.81 4.48
C PRO A 20 11.24 -12.52 3.80
N PHE A 21 10.64 -13.52 3.16
CA PHE A 21 9.33 -13.41 2.54
C PHE A 21 8.23 -13.19 3.57
N GLY A 22 8.26 -13.89 4.71
CA GLY A 22 7.27 -13.74 5.76
C GLY A 22 7.25 -12.36 6.39
N ARG A 23 8.42 -11.74 6.58
CA ARG A 23 8.51 -10.35 7.05
C ARG A 23 7.94 -9.37 6.02
N LEU A 24 8.22 -9.59 4.74
CA LEU A 24 7.65 -8.79 3.66
C LEU A 24 6.12 -8.92 3.62
N ALA A 25 5.61 -10.15 3.72
CA ALA A 25 4.18 -10.45 3.71
C ALA A 25 3.45 -9.78 4.89
N LEU A 26 4.00 -9.88 6.11
CA LEU A 26 3.45 -9.22 7.30
C LEU A 26 3.43 -7.69 7.12
N THR A 27 4.55 -7.10 6.71
CA THR A 27 4.64 -5.65 6.47
C THR A 27 3.63 -5.22 5.41
N HIS A 28 3.46 -6.02 4.37
CA HIS A 28 2.50 -5.74 3.30
C HIS A 28 1.06 -5.78 3.78
N THR A 29 0.68 -6.80 4.55
CA THR A 29 -0.67 -6.95 5.12
C THR A 29 -1.01 -5.78 6.04
N LEU A 30 -0.11 -5.43 6.96
CA LEU A 30 -0.28 -4.30 7.87
C LEU A 30 -0.37 -2.96 7.12
N SER A 31 0.45 -2.80 6.07
CA SER A 31 0.40 -1.61 5.22
C SER A 31 -0.94 -1.44 4.53
N LEU A 32 -1.49 -2.53 3.98
CA LEU A 32 -2.78 -2.50 3.29
C LEU A 32 -3.95 -2.30 4.23
N ALA A 33 -3.93 -2.93 5.41
CA ALA A 33 -4.92 -2.67 6.45
C ALA A 33 -4.92 -1.19 6.85
N GLY A 34 -3.73 -0.61 7.05
CA GLY A 34 -3.59 0.84 7.30
C GLY A 34 -4.14 1.70 6.17
N ASP A 35 -3.87 1.34 4.90
CA ASP A 35 -4.43 2.04 3.74
C ASP A 35 -5.95 2.00 3.70
N ALA A 36 -6.53 0.83 3.98
CA ALA A 36 -7.97 0.66 4.00
C ALA A 36 -8.63 1.50 5.12
N LEU A 37 -8.06 1.50 6.32
CA LEU A 37 -8.53 2.34 7.43
C LEU A 37 -8.46 3.84 7.10
N VAL A 38 -7.36 4.30 6.51
CA VAL A 38 -7.21 5.70 6.06
C VAL A 38 -8.24 6.03 4.98
N ALA A 39 -8.43 5.15 4.00
CA ALA A 39 -9.43 5.34 2.95
C ALA A 39 -10.86 5.44 3.51
N MET A 40 -11.21 4.60 4.48
CA MET A 40 -12.51 4.66 5.15
C MET A 40 -12.68 5.94 5.97
N SER A 41 -11.64 6.38 6.68
CA SER A 41 -11.66 7.63 7.45
C SER A 41 -11.83 8.84 6.53
N LEU A 42 -11.13 8.89 5.40
CA LEU A 42 -11.27 9.93 4.39
C LEU A 42 -12.65 9.93 3.74
N ALA A 43 -13.17 8.76 3.38
CA ALA A 43 -14.52 8.65 2.83
C ALA A 43 -15.56 9.16 3.83
N GLY A 44 -15.45 8.75 5.10
CA GLY A 44 -16.33 9.25 6.17
C GLY A 44 -16.26 10.76 6.32
N SER A 45 -15.08 11.34 6.39
CA SER A 45 -14.90 12.80 6.52
C SER A 45 -15.45 13.57 5.32
N LEU A 46 -15.17 13.13 4.09
CA LEU A 46 -15.57 13.83 2.87
C LEU A 46 -17.06 13.72 2.58
N PHE A 47 -17.68 12.54 2.83
CA PHE A 47 -19.10 12.33 2.50
C PHE A 47 -20.07 12.89 3.54
N PHE A 48 -19.68 12.91 4.82
CA PHE A 48 -20.60 13.30 5.89
C PHE A 48 -20.46 14.76 6.33
N ASN A 49 -19.35 15.44 5.99
CA ASN A 49 -19.07 16.81 6.42
C ASN A 49 -19.10 17.84 5.29
N VAL A 50 -19.58 17.50 4.07
CA VAL A 50 -19.58 18.42 2.93
C VAL A 50 -20.98 18.93 2.65
N ASP A 51 -21.14 20.25 2.66
CA ASP A 51 -22.35 20.90 2.17
C ASP A 51 -22.55 20.59 0.67
N PRO A 52 -23.75 20.14 0.24
CA PRO A 52 -24.01 19.80 -1.17
C PRO A 52 -23.73 20.93 -2.16
N SER A 53 -23.80 22.18 -1.73
CA SER A 53 -23.52 23.36 -2.57
C SER A 53 -22.03 23.50 -2.91
N GLU A 54 -21.13 23.06 -2.01
CA GLU A 54 -19.68 23.08 -2.19
C GLU A 54 -19.12 21.76 -2.75
N ALA A 55 -19.96 20.73 -2.84
CA ALA A 55 -19.53 19.38 -3.19
C ALA A 55 -18.79 19.30 -4.53
N ARG A 56 -19.20 20.09 -5.54
CA ARG A 56 -18.61 20.05 -6.89
C ARG A 56 -17.13 20.40 -6.90
N TRP A 57 -16.74 21.45 -6.19
CA TRP A 57 -15.35 21.88 -6.11
C TRP A 57 -14.50 20.90 -5.29
N LYS A 58 -15.01 20.45 -4.15
CA LYS A 58 -14.33 19.46 -3.30
C LYS A 58 -14.15 18.13 -4.03
N ILE A 59 -15.14 17.67 -4.80
CA ILE A 59 -15.03 16.46 -5.65
C ILE A 59 -13.98 16.67 -6.76
N ALA A 60 -13.95 17.82 -7.42
CA ALA A 60 -12.95 18.10 -8.45
C ALA A 60 -11.53 18.10 -7.88
N LEU A 61 -11.33 18.71 -6.70
CA LEU A 61 -10.07 18.64 -5.97
C LEU A 61 -9.70 17.20 -5.59
N TYR A 62 -10.64 16.43 -5.09
CA TYR A 62 -10.40 15.03 -4.74
C TYR A 62 -9.96 14.22 -5.96
N LEU A 63 -10.62 14.36 -7.10
CA LEU A 63 -10.24 13.70 -8.35
C LEU A 63 -8.84 14.15 -8.81
N LEU A 64 -8.55 15.45 -8.75
CA LEU A 64 -7.23 15.98 -9.08
C LEU A 64 -6.15 15.35 -8.17
N PHE A 65 -6.36 15.33 -6.87
CA PHE A 65 -5.41 14.78 -5.91
C PHE A 65 -5.25 13.25 -6.02
N THR A 66 -6.30 12.53 -6.41
CA THR A 66 -6.19 11.08 -6.65
C THR A 66 -5.44 10.74 -7.94
N MET A 67 -5.49 11.61 -8.97
CA MET A 67 -4.77 11.44 -10.24
C MET A 67 -3.33 11.96 -10.20
N ALA A 68 -3.08 13.04 -9.47
CA ALA A 68 -1.77 13.67 -9.39
C ALA A 68 -0.63 12.74 -8.90
N PRO A 69 -0.83 11.81 -7.92
CA PRO A 69 0.22 10.87 -7.53
C PRO A 69 0.73 10.02 -8.68
N PHE A 70 -0.12 9.63 -9.63
CA PHE A 70 0.31 8.83 -10.78
C PHE A 70 1.26 9.62 -11.71
N ALA A 71 1.02 10.91 -11.87
CA ALA A 71 1.88 11.78 -12.68
C ALA A 71 3.23 12.06 -12.00
N VAL A 72 3.26 12.11 -10.68
CA VAL A 72 4.47 12.38 -9.88
C VAL A 72 5.29 11.12 -9.66
N VAL A 73 4.62 10.03 -9.29
CA VAL A 73 5.26 8.76 -8.89
C VAL A 73 5.96 8.09 -10.07
N GLY A 74 5.33 8.07 -11.26
CA GLY A 74 5.89 7.40 -12.44
C GLY A 74 7.31 7.87 -12.77
N PRO A 75 7.53 9.17 -13.09
CA PRO A 75 8.83 9.66 -13.51
C PRO A 75 9.86 9.80 -12.36
N LEU A 76 9.43 9.92 -11.10
CA LEU A 76 10.31 10.21 -9.98
C LEU A 76 10.78 8.98 -9.22
N ILE A 77 9.98 7.93 -9.15
CA ILE A 77 10.33 6.75 -8.32
C ILE A 77 11.51 5.98 -8.91
N GLY A 78 11.59 5.77 -10.22
CA GLY A 78 12.72 5.08 -10.84
C GLY A 78 14.06 5.71 -10.44
N PRO A 79 14.30 6.97 -10.79
CA PRO A 79 15.55 7.66 -10.40
C PRO A 79 15.76 7.79 -8.89
N ALA A 80 14.69 7.89 -8.08
CA ALA A 80 14.81 7.95 -6.63
C ALA A 80 15.27 6.61 -6.04
N MET A 81 14.78 5.50 -6.58
CA MET A 81 15.19 4.16 -6.16
C MET A 81 16.64 3.87 -6.54
N ASP A 82 17.08 4.29 -7.72
CA ASP A 82 18.46 4.11 -8.17
C ASP A 82 19.47 4.91 -7.33
N ARG A 83 19.05 6.07 -6.82
CA ARG A 83 19.88 6.94 -5.98
C ARG A 83 19.81 6.63 -4.49
N ALA A 84 18.84 5.84 -4.03
CA ALA A 84 18.65 5.56 -2.61
C ALA A 84 19.83 4.78 -2.04
N LYS A 85 20.54 5.36 -1.08
CA LYS A 85 21.53 4.64 -0.27
C LYS A 85 20.80 3.55 0.53
N GLY A 86 21.01 2.29 0.19
CA GLY A 86 20.28 1.14 0.75
C GLY A 86 19.24 0.53 -0.20
N GLY A 87 19.08 1.10 -1.42
CA GLY A 87 18.28 0.55 -2.50
C GLY A 87 16.80 0.43 -2.18
N HIS A 88 16.13 -0.49 -2.85
CA HIS A 88 14.69 -0.72 -2.77
C HIS A 88 14.16 -0.96 -1.35
N ARG A 89 14.98 -1.59 -0.49
CA ARG A 89 14.60 -1.88 0.91
C ARG A 89 14.48 -0.60 1.75
N ALA A 90 15.41 0.34 1.58
CA ALA A 90 15.35 1.63 2.27
C ALA A 90 14.12 2.44 1.84
N VAL A 91 13.80 2.41 0.54
CA VAL A 91 12.60 3.07 -0.01
C VAL A 91 11.32 2.42 0.54
N LEU A 92 11.27 1.09 0.63
CA LEU A 92 10.14 0.36 1.19
C LEU A 92 9.90 0.72 2.67
N VAL A 93 10.96 0.67 3.48
CA VAL A 93 10.86 1.01 4.91
C VAL A 93 10.55 2.49 5.09
N GLY A 94 11.22 3.38 4.34
CA GLY A 94 10.98 4.82 4.39
C GLY A 94 9.55 5.21 4.03
N SER A 95 8.98 4.58 2.99
CA SER A 95 7.59 4.81 2.62
C SER A 95 6.60 4.29 3.67
N ALA A 96 6.88 3.15 4.29
CA ALA A 96 6.04 2.60 5.36
C ALA A 96 6.06 3.50 6.60
N VAL A 97 7.24 3.96 7.03
CA VAL A 97 7.38 4.89 8.16
C VAL A 97 6.75 6.24 7.83
N GLY A 98 7.00 6.78 6.63
CA GLY A 98 6.39 8.03 6.19
C GLY A 98 4.86 7.99 6.23
N ARG A 99 4.26 6.88 5.82
CA ARG A 99 2.80 6.67 5.89
C ARG A 99 2.29 6.63 7.33
N ALA A 100 3.02 5.97 8.24
CA ALA A 100 2.64 5.96 9.64
C ALA A 100 2.66 7.38 10.25
N VAL A 101 3.66 8.19 9.89
CA VAL A 101 3.74 9.59 10.32
C VAL A 101 2.58 10.41 9.76
N VAL A 102 2.30 10.30 8.46
CA VAL A 102 1.19 11.04 7.84
C VAL A 102 -0.15 10.60 8.42
N ALA A 103 -0.38 9.30 8.63
CA ALA A 103 -1.60 8.80 9.27
C ALA A 103 -1.78 9.36 10.69
N PHE A 104 -0.69 9.50 11.43
CA PHE A 104 -0.72 10.12 12.76
C PHE A 104 -1.10 11.61 12.70
N LEU A 105 -0.55 12.36 11.73
CA LEU A 105 -0.91 13.77 11.52
C LEU A 105 -2.38 13.92 11.12
N MET A 106 -2.90 13.01 10.29
CA MET A 106 -4.29 12.99 9.86
C MET A 106 -5.30 12.81 11.01
N ILE A 107 -4.90 12.27 12.16
CA ILE A 107 -5.79 12.13 13.33
C ILE A 107 -6.37 13.50 13.75
N ALA A 108 -5.54 14.54 13.68
CA ALA A 108 -5.95 15.89 14.08
C ALA A 108 -6.79 16.60 13.01
N THR A 109 -6.63 16.23 11.73
CA THR A 109 -7.23 16.94 10.59
C THR A 109 -8.49 16.26 10.06
N VAL A 110 -8.64 14.94 10.23
CA VAL A 110 -9.75 14.15 9.68
C VAL A 110 -11.11 14.50 10.27
N SER A 111 -11.14 14.93 11.52
CA SER A 111 -12.37 15.30 12.24
C SER A 111 -12.77 16.78 12.07
N GLY A 112 -11.91 17.60 11.45
CA GLY A 112 -12.10 19.03 11.24
C GLY A 112 -12.29 19.38 9.77
N ASP A 113 -12.80 20.58 9.51
CA ASP A 113 -12.92 21.13 8.15
C ASP A 113 -11.57 21.71 7.68
N SER A 114 -10.47 20.98 7.91
CA SER A 114 -9.13 21.43 7.64
C SER A 114 -8.72 21.18 6.20
N LEU A 115 -8.32 22.24 5.49
CA LEU A 115 -7.75 22.13 4.14
C LEU A 115 -6.43 21.32 4.12
N LEU A 116 -5.78 21.13 5.27
CA LEU A 116 -4.55 20.31 5.38
C LEU A 116 -4.80 18.83 5.10
N LEU A 117 -6.04 18.36 5.23
CA LEU A 117 -6.40 16.98 4.90
C LEU A 117 -6.06 16.61 3.45
N PHE A 118 -6.19 17.55 2.49
CA PHE A 118 -5.89 17.29 1.08
C PHE A 118 -4.40 17.03 0.82
N PRO A 119 -3.45 17.89 1.23
CA PRO A 119 -2.03 17.60 1.06
C PRO A 119 -1.57 16.36 1.86
N GLU A 120 -2.12 16.09 3.04
CA GLU A 120 -1.84 14.88 3.80
C GLU A 120 -2.29 13.62 3.05
N ALA A 121 -3.53 13.61 2.53
CA ALA A 121 -4.04 12.53 1.71
C ALA A 121 -3.21 12.33 0.43
N PHE A 122 -2.76 13.41 -0.21
CA PHE A 122 -1.88 13.34 -1.37
C PHE A 122 -0.55 12.66 -1.03
N VAL A 123 0.13 13.12 0.02
CA VAL A 123 1.39 12.51 0.47
C VAL A 123 1.20 11.04 0.81
N MET A 124 0.09 10.68 1.48
CA MET A 124 -0.26 9.30 1.79
C MET A 124 -0.35 8.43 0.52
N LEU A 125 -1.05 8.92 -0.52
CA LEU A 125 -1.18 8.23 -1.81
C LEU A 125 0.17 8.07 -2.52
N VAL A 126 1.01 9.11 -2.54
CA VAL A 126 2.36 9.05 -3.12
C VAL A 126 3.20 7.99 -2.41
N LEU A 127 3.21 7.99 -1.08
CA LEU A 127 3.96 7.01 -0.28
C LEU A 127 3.42 5.58 -0.46
N ALA A 128 2.10 5.42 -0.58
CA ALA A 128 1.49 4.11 -0.85
C ALA A 128 1.91 3.56 -2.22
N LYS A 129 1.95 4.39 -3.26
CA LYS A 129 2.43 4.00 -4.59
C LYS A 129 3.94 3.70 -4.58
N THR A 130 4.73 4.52 -3.90
CA THR A 130 6.17 4.29 -3.71
C THR A 130 6.43 2.95 -3.05
N TYR A 131 5.68 2.62 -2.00
CA TYR A 131 5.74 1.32 -1.34
C TYR A 131 5.45 0.16 -2.29
N GLN A 132 4.39 0.26 -3.09
CA GLN A 132 4.00 -0.81 -4.03
C GLN A 132 5.09 -1.07 -5.09
N VAL A 133 5.71 0.00 -5.64
CA VAL A 133 6.79 -0.13 -6.60
C VAL A 133 8.04 -0.75 -5.95
N ALA A 134 8.44 -0.28 -4.77
CA ALA A 134 9.56 -0.85 -4.02
C ALA A 134 9.32 -2.33 -3.65
N LYS A 135 8.11 -2.68 -3.23
CA LYS A 135 7.71 -4.08 -2.96
C LYS A 135 7.86 -4.95 -4.22
N ALA A 136 7.35 -4.49 -5.37
CA ALA A 136 7.43 -5.25 -6.62
C ALA A 136 8.89 -5.54 -7.02
N ALA A 137 9.81 -4.62 -6.74
CA ALA A 137 11.24 -4.81 -7.01
C ALA A 137 11.92 -5.75 -5.98
N ILE A 138 11.39 -5.87 -4.77
CA ILE A 138 11.99 -6.72 -3.72
C ILE A 138 11.50 -8.17 -3.82
N VAL A 139 10.25 -8.42 -4.20
CA VAL A 139 9.67 -9.78 -4.25
C VAL A 139 10.57 -10.77 -4.99
N PRO A 140 11.13 -10.49 -6.18
CA PRO A 140 12.03 -11.42 -6.87
C PRO A 140 13.34 -11.69 -6.14
N THR A 141 13.75 -10.84 -5.21
CA THR A 141 15.01 -10.99 -4.45
C THR A 141 14.86 -11.83 -3.18
N VAL A 142 13.63 -12.17 -2.79
CA VAL A 142 13.32 -12.95 -1.57
C VAL A 142 12.74 -14.34 -1.87
N VAL A 143 12.71 -14.73 -3.14
CA VAL A 143 12.26 -16.03 -3.62
C VAL A 143 13.33 -16.65 -4.54
N ASP A 144 13.44 -17.98 -4.53
CA ASP A 144 14.56 -18.69 -5.16
C ASP A 144 14.25 -19.23 -6.56
N SER A 145 13.00 -19.11 -7.05
CA SER A 145 12.60 -19.61 -8.36
C SER A 145 11.37 -18.90 -8.92
N ASP A 146 11.16 -19.00 -10.23
CA ASP A 146 9.99 -18.43 -10.91
C ASP A 146 8.66 -19.03 -10.40
N ALA A 147 8.65 -20.32 -10.08
CA ALA A 147 7.49 -20.98 -9.49
C ALA A 147 7.19 -20.40 -8.08
N ALA A 148 8.23 -20.19 -7.26
CA ALA A 148 8.11 -19.56 -5.96
C ALA A 148 7.67 -18.09 -6.08
N LEU A 149 8.05 -17.39 -7.15
CA LEU A 149 7.60 -16.02 -7.44
C LEU A 149 6.10 -15.95 -7.69
N VAL A 150 5.55 -16.90 -8.46
CA VAL A 150 4.11 -16.99 -8.72
C VAL A 150 3.35 -17.26 -7.42
N GLU A 151 3.84 -18.21 -6.62
CA GLU A 151 3.25 -18.54 -5.32
C GLU A 151 3.30 -17.35 -4.35
N ALA A 152 4.44 -16.67 -4.26
CA ALA A 152 4.64 -15.47 -3.42
C ALA A 152 3.65 -14.35 -3.80
N ASN A 153 3.51 -14.07 -5.09
CA ASN A 153 2.57 -13.07 -5.58
C ASN A 153 1.11 -13.46 -5.27
N SER A 154 0.74 -14.72 -5.45
CA SER A 154 -0.59 -15.23 -5.12
C SER A 154 -0.89 -15.08 -3.62
N LYS A 155 0.06 -15.45 -2.75
CA LYS A 155 -0.08 -15.26 -1.29
C LYS A 155 -0.21 -13.80 -0.90
N LEU A 156 0.59 -12.90 -1.48
CA LEU A 156 0.49 -11.46 -1.24
C LEU A 156 -0.87 -10.90 -1.69
N GLN A 157 -1.43 -11.37 -2.80
CA GLN A 157 -2.75 -10.97 -3.26
C GLN A 157 -3.86 -11.44 -2.33
N LEU A 158 -3.81 -12.68 -1.86
CA LEU A 158 -4.79 -13.20 -0.88
C LEU A 158 -4.74 -12.40 0.43
N LEU A 159 -3.53 -12.15 0.95
CA LEU A 159 -3.34 -11.34 2.16
C LEU A 159 -3.86 -9.91 1.96
N SER A 160 -3.67 -9.35 0.77
CA SER A 160 -4.21 -8.03 0.40
C SER A 160 -5.74 -7.99 0.46
N GLY A 161 -6.38 -9.00 -0.12
CA GLY A 161 -7.84 -9.12 -0.08
C GLY A 161 -8.37 -9.26 1.35
N LEU A 162 -7.74 -10.11 2.16
CA LEU A 162 -8.12 -10.30 3.56
C LEU A 162 -7.91 -9.03 4.39
N ALA A 163 -6.80 -8.33 4.20
CA ALA A 163 -6.53 -7.07 4.90
C ALA A 163 -7.56 -5.98 4.58
N GLY A 164 -8.00 -5.90 3.30
CA GLY A 164 -9.02 -4.94 2.88
C GLY A 164 -10.42 -5.25 3.39
N VAL A 165 -10.72 -6.52 3.72
CA VAL A 165 -12.01 -6.92 4.30
C VAL A 165 -12.02 -6.78 5.82
N ALA A 166 -10.86 -6.96 6.47
CA ALA A 166 -10.73 -6.93 7.93
C ALA A 166 -10.57 -5.51 8.51
N ALA A 167 -10.28 -4.50 7.67
CA ALA A 167 -10.12 -3.09 8.05
C ALA A 167 -11.43 -2.34 8.00
#